data_b1e516733d1758f03a74e590cbf528c0
#
_entry.id   b1e516733d1758f03a74e590cbf528c0
#
_cell.length_a   1.000
_cell.length_b   1.000
_cell.length_c   1.000
_cell.angle_alpha   90.00
_cell.angle_beta   90.00
_cell.angle_gamma   90.00
#
_symmetry.space_group_name_H-M   'P 1'
#
loop_
_entity.id
_entity.type
_entity.pdbx_description
1 polymer ?
#
loop_
_entity_poly.entity_id
_entity_poly.type
_entity_poly.pdbx_seq_one_letter_code
_entity_poly.pdbx_strand_id
1 'polypeptide(L)'
;MSTRVTEGHQYAYIGTATTTQVKTGNGILHKIIIGETSAGAISIIDNTSGTTVNLASLKASIVEGTYVFDCVFNAGLRIITAGASKITVIYE
;
A
#
# COMPACT_ATOMS: atom_id res chain seq x y z
N MET A 1 -5.95 3.33 27.68
CA MET A 1 -6.27 3.13 26.95
C MET A 1 -6.79 3.10 26.31
N SER A 2 -6.70 3.25 25.96
CA SER A 2 -7.19 3.24 25.29
C SER A 2 -7.82 2.77 24.74
N THR A 3 -8.34 2.96 25.05
CA THR A 3 -8.96 2.49 24.31
C THR A 3 -8.87 2.61 23.07
N ARG A 4 -8.47 2.46 22.77
CA ARG A 4 -8.27 2.53 21.67
C ARG A 4 -9.13 2.04 20.85
N VAL A 5 -9.24 2.53 20.04
CA VAL A 5 -10.02 2.05 19.00
C VAL A 5 -9.54 0.72 18.56
N THR A 6 -10.41 -0.26 18.60
CA THR A 6 -10.03 -1.61 18.28
C THR A 6 -10.31 -1.96 16.85
N GLU A 7 -11.18 -1.23 16.17
CA GLU A 7 -11.52 -1.53 14.79
C GLU A 7 -10.76 -0.69 13.79
N GLY A 8 -10.11 0.37 14.25
CA GLY A 8 -9.40 1.25 13.35
C GLY A 8 -8.08 0.67 12.90
N HIS A 9 -7.71 0.96 11.67
CA HIS A 9 -6.42 0.58 11.11
C HIS A 9 -5.63 1.83 10.77
N GLN A 10 -4.35 1.67 10.51
CA GLN A 10 -3.50 2.75 10.06
C GLN A 10 -3.77 3.04 8.60
N TYR A 11 -3.43 4.24 8.16
CA TYR A 11 -3.53 4.57 6.75
C TYR A 11 -2.32 5.36 6.29
N ALA A 12 -2.02 5.26 5.00
CA ALA A 12 -1.02 6.09 4.35
C ALA A 12 -1.59 6.57 3.03
N TYR A 13 -1.49 7.86 2.77
CA TYR A 13 -1.95 8.44 1.51
C TYR A 13 -0.73 8.70 0.64
N ILE A 14 -0.78 8.24 -0.61
CA ILE A 14 0.29 8.44 -1.58
C ILE A 14 -0.34 9.07 -2.82
N GLY A 15 0.10 10.25 -3.19
CA GLY A 15 -0.48 10.99 -4.32
C GLY A 15 0.53 11.41 -5.37
N THR A 16 1.77 10.90 -5.30
CA THR A 16 2.82 11.26 -6.25
C THR A 16 3.53 10.00 -6.74
N ALA A 17 4.30 10.13 -7.82
CA ALA A 17 5.16 9.06 -8.29
C ALA A 17 6.38 8.97 -7.37
N THR A 18 6.43 7.95 -6.52
CA THR A 18 7.45 7.87 -5.48
C THR A 18 7.57 6.44 -4.96
N THR A 19 8.56 6.24 -4.10
CA THR A 19 8.73 5.02 -3.33
C THR A 19 8.47 5.35 -1.87
N THR A 20 7.51 4.67 -1.26
CA THR A 20 7.10 4.95 0.11
C THR A 20 7.27 3.70 0.97
N GLN A 21 8.06 3.81 2.03
CA GLN A 21 8.12 2.78 3.05
C GLN A 21 6.99 3.04 4.04
N VAL A 22 5.87 2.37 3.83
CA VAL A 22 4.66 2.60 4.63
C VAL A 22 4.86 2.11 6.05
N LYS A 23 5.49 0.95 6.20
CA LYS A 23 5.76 0.39 7.51
C LYS A 23 7.05 -0.42 7.46
N THR A 24 7.79 -0.40 8.56
CA THR A 24 8.96 -1.24 8.78
C THR A 24 8.58 -2.31 9.81
N GLY A 25 8.96 -3.55 9.54
CA GLY A 25 8.57 -4.67 10.38
C GLY A 25 7.29 -5.32 9.88
N ASN A 26 6.87 -6.39 10.54
CA ASN A 26 5.72 -7.16 10.10
C ASN A 26 4.41 -6.42 10.34
N GLY A 27 3.40 -6.82 9.61
CA GLY A 27 2.06 -6.25 9.73
C GLY A 27 1.10 -6.89 8.75
N ILE A 28 -0.03 -6.24 8.56
CA ILE A 28 -1.09 -6.72 7.67
C ILE A 28 -1.47 -5.60 6.72
N LEU A 29 -1.47 -5.92 5.43
CA LEU A 29 -2.03 -5.03 4.42
C LEU A 29 -3.49 -5.40 4.24
N HIS A 30 -4.39 -4.50 4.62
CA HIS A 30 -5.82 -4.76 4.52
C HIS A 30 -6.35 -4.45 3.13
N LYS A 31 -6.16 -3.23 2.65
CA LYS A 31 -6.68 -2.84 1.35
C LYS A 31 -6.00 -1.60 0.82
N ILE A 32 -6.13 -1.39 -0.47
CA ILE A 32 -5.67 -0.18 -1.14
C ILE A 32 -6.86 0.40 -1.89
N ILE A 33 -7.13 1.67 -1.64
CA ILE A 33 -8.21 2.39 -2.29
C ILE A 33 -7.59 3.28 -3.37
N ILE A 34 -7.97 3.05 -4.62
CA ILE A 34 -7.51 3.87 -5.73
C ILE A 34 -8.53 4.97 -5.94
N GLY A 35 -8.19 6.18 -5.51
CA GLY A 35 -9.08 7.33 -5.69
C GLY A 35 -8.93 7.97 -7.06
N GLU A 36 -7.72 7.95 -7.60
CA GLU A 36 -7.47 8.47 -8.95
C GLU A 36 -6.34 7.67 -9.56
N THR A 37 -6.60 7.02 -10.68
CA THR A 37 -5.60 6.19 -11.35
C THR A 37 -4.68 7.05 -12.21
N SER A 38 -3.53 6.50 -12.58
CA SER A 38 -2.60 7.10 -13.53
C SER A 38 -2.05 6.02 -14.44
N ALA A 39 -1.24 6.43 -15.42
CA ALA A 39 -0.65 5.50 -16.38
C ALA A 39 0.54 4.73 -15.80
N GLY A 40 0.83 4.87 -14.53
CA GLY A 40 1.94 4.15 -13.88
C GLY A 40 1.46 2.96 -13.07
N ALA A 41 2.22 1.89 -13.09
CA ALA A 41 1.92 0.71 -12.29
C ALA A 41 2.23 0.97 -10.82
N ILE A 42 1.63 0.18 -9.94
CA ILE A 42 1.87 0.26 -8.50
C ILE A 42 2.43 -1.08 -8.05
N SER A 43 3.61 -1.07 -7.46
CA SER A 43 4.25 -2.28 -6.94
C SER A 43 4.14 -2.29 -5.42
N ILE A 44 3.71 -3.42 -4.87
CA ILE A 44 3.55 -3.60 -3.44
C ILE A 44 4.56 -4.67 -3.01
N ILE A 45 5.48 -4.28 -2.12
CA ILE A 45 6.67 -5.07 -1.83
C ILE A 45 6.74 -5.32 -0.34
N ASP A 46 7.05 -6.56 0.04
CA ASP A 46 7.30 -6.95 1.42
C ASP A 46 8.81 -6.87 1.66
N ASN A 47 9.27 -5.65 1.94
CA ASN A 47 10.69 -5.43 2.21
C ASN A 47 10.88 -4.04 2.82
N THR A 48 12.10 -3.75 3.24
CA THR A 48 12.48 -2.42 3.72
C THR A 48 13.37 -1.68 2.71
N SER A 49 13.71 -2.33 1.61
CA SER A 49 14.52 -1.73 0.57
C SER A 49 14.34 -2.50 -0.73
N GLY A 50 14.72 -1.90 -1.84
CA GLY A 50 14.74 -2.56 -3.13
C GLY A 50 13.34 -2.84 -3.69
N THR A 51 13.30 -3.76 -4.64
CA THR A 51 12.10 -4.09 -5.38
C THR A 51 11.84 -5.60 -5.43
N THR A 52 12.49 -6.38 -4.59
CA THR A 52 12.28 -7.82 -4.54
C THR A 52 11.24 -8.17 -3.47
N VAL A 53 10.72 -9.38 -3.52
CA VAL A 53 9.66 -9.90 -2.65
C VAL A 53 8.36 -9.14 -2.90
N ASN A 54 7.85 -9.28 -4.12
CA ASN A 54 6.59 -8.65 -4.49
C ASN A 54 5.43 -9.32 -3.76
N LEU A 55 4.65 -8.50 -3.06
CA LEU A 55 3.42 -8.95 -2.44
C LEU A 55 2.30 -8.92 -3.46
N ALA A 56 2.23 -7.86 -4.24
CA ALA A 56 1.23 -7.69 -5.29
C ALA A 56 1.69 -6.62 -6.26
N SER A 57 1.01 -6.54 -7.40
CA SER A 57 1.30 -5.54 -8.41
C SER A 57 -0.01 -5.10 -9.05
N LEU A 58 -0.22 -3.79 -9.13
CA LEU A 58 -1.41 -3.23 -9.74
C LEU A 58 -1.01 -2.62 -11.07
N LYS A 59 -1.73 -2.95 -12.12
CA LYS A 59 -1.36 -2.52 -13.47
C LYS A 59 -1.53 -1.02 -13.64
N ALA A 60 -0.85 -0.49 -14.67
CA ALA A 60 -1.05 0.90 -15.07
C ALA A 60 -2.52 1.13 -15.45
N SER A 61 -3.02 2.30 -15.13
CA SER A 61 -4.41 2.69 -15.41
C SER A 61 -5.43 1.72 -14.81
N ILE A 62 -5.12 1.18 -13.64
CA ILE A 62 -6.06 0.27 -12.96
C ILE A 62 -7.34 1.02 -12.64
N VAL A 63 -8.48 0.32 -12.71
CA VAL A 63 -9.77 0.91 -12.41
C VAL A 63 -9.81 1.41 -10.97
N GLU A 64 -10.34 2.61 -10.75
CA GLU A 64 -10.51 3.14 -9.40
C GLU A 64 -11.45 2.24 -8.60
N GLY A 65 -11.20 2.18 -7.30
CA GLY A 65 -11.99 1.36 -6.40
C GLY A 65 -11.15 0.86 -5.25
N THR A 66 -11.72 -0.08 -4.51
CA THR A 66 -11.08 -0.67 -3.34
C THR A 66 -10.61 -2.07 -3.66
N TYR A 67 -9.34 -2.34 -3.40
CA TYR A 67 -8.74 -3.64 -3.64
C TYR A 67 -8.34 -4.24 -2.30
N VAL A 68 -8.98 -5.35 -1.92
CA VAL A 68 -8.79 -6.00 -0.62
C VAL A 68 -7.69 -7.05 -0.73
N PHE A 69 -6.76 -7.02 0.19
CA PHE A 69 -5.64 -7.96 0.24
C PHE A 69 -5.70 -8.84 1.47
N ASP A 70 -5.81 -8.25 2.66
CA ASP A 70 -5.88 -8.97 3.94
C ASP A 70 -4.74 -9.98 4.07
N CYS A 71 -3.52 -9.54 3.82
CA CYS A 71 -2.36 -10.42 3.85
C CYS A 71 -1.26 -9.86 4.73
N VAL A 72 -0.47 -10.78 5.28
CA VAL A 72 0.64 -10.46 6.15
C VAL A 72 1.85 -10.09 5.32
N PHE A 73 2.56 -9.05 5.74
CA PHE A 73 3.92 -8.79 5.26
C PHE A 73 4.87 -9.00 6.43
N ASN A 74 6.09 -9.46 6.15
CA ASN A 74 7.02 -9.90 7.19
C ASN A 74 8.12 -8.89 7.46
N ALA A 75 8.70 -8.29 6.45
CA ALA A 75 9.82 -7.36 6.60
C ALA A 75 9.36 -5.92 6.64
N GLY A 76 8.37 -5.56 5.86
CA GLY A 76 7.86 -4.21 5.80
C GLY A 76 6.90 -4.04 4.64
N LEU A 77 6.20 -2.92 4.60
CA LEU A 77 5.29 -2.60 3.50
C LEU A 77 5.87 -1.43 2.74
N ARG A 78 6.30 -1.71 1.51
CA ARG A 78 6.93 -0.74 0.63
C ARG A 78 6.13 -0.64 -0.65
N ILE A 79 5.77 0.58 -1.03
CA ILE A 79 4.91 0.80 -2.20
C ILE A 79 5.61 1.74 -3.15
N ILE A 80 5.70 1.32 -4.41
CA ILE A 80 6.29 2.12 -5.48
C ILE A 80 5.19 2.50 -6.45
N THR A 81 4.94 3.79 -6.58
CA THR A 81 3.98 4.32 -7.55
C THR A 81 4.79 4.89 -8.71
N ALA A 82 4.65 4.28 -9.88
CA ALA A 82 5.37 4.73 -11.07
C ALA A 82 4.74 5.97 -11.69
N GLY A 83 3.51 6.28 -11.34
CA GLY A 83 2.81 7.48 -11.78
C GLY A 83 2.13 8.15 -10.60
N ALA A 84 1.50 9.28 -10.84
CA ALA A 84 0.90 10.10 -9.79
C ALA A 84 -0.52 9.62 -9.42
N SER A 85 -0.69 8.33 -9.24
CA SER A 85 -1.95 7.78 -8.74
C SER A 85 -2.20 8.29 -7.33
N LYS A 86 -3.47 8.52 -7.00
CA LYS A 86 -3.85 8.92 -5.64
C LYS A 86 -4.46 7.73 -4.96
N ILE A 87 -3.75 7.19 -3.98
CA ILE A 87 -4.14 5.95 -3.31
C ILE A 87 -4.12 6.14 -1.80
N THR A 88 -4.95 5.37 -1.13
CA THR A 88 -4.94 5.25 0.33
C THR A 88 -4.68 3.80 0.68
N VAL A 89 -3.65 3.57 1.48
CA VAL A 89 -3.24 2.24 1.91
C VAL A 89 -3.72 2.04 3.34
N ILE A 90 -4.52 1.00 3.56
CA ILE A 90 -5.04 0.66 4.90
C ILE A 90 -4.28 -0.55 5.39
N TYR A 91 -3.65 -0.43 6.55
CA TYR A 91 -2.76 -1.46 7.06
C TYR A 91 -2.73 -1.47 8.58
N GLU A 92 -2.07 -2.45 9.16
CA GLU A 92 -1.75 -2.44 10.57
C GLU A 92 -0.44 -3.16 10.88
#